data_8783d958f92a08e2a5fb01d8512c223e
#
_entry.id   8783d958f92a08e2a5fb01d8512c223e
#
_cell.length_a   1.000
_cell.length_b   1.000
_cell.length_c   1.000
_cell.angle_alpha   90.00
_cell.angle_beta   90.00
_cell.angle_gamma   90.00
#
_symmetry.space_group_name_H-M   'P 1'
#
loop_
_entity.id
_entity.type
_entity.pdbx_description
1 polymer ?
#
loop_
_entity_poly.entity_id
_entity_poly.type
_entity_poly.pdbx_seq_one_letter_code
_entity_poly.pdbx_strand_id
1 'polypeptide(L)'
;YTDLTGKSAMLPRTALGYLGSSMYYPELEADCDDAIVEFIDTTKEERIPVDGFQLSSGYCTVETDKGIKRCVFTWNKKRFKDPKDFFRQMRDRGVTVSPNVKPGILLIHPKLEEMKAKGMFVKASDSEEPGVGTWWGGPGMFVDFTKASTREDWKALLKENVLEYGTSSVWNDNCEYDSMVDKDCRCDFEGKGGTIGQLKSVMSNIMCHITDEAIHETFENTRPYIV
;
A
#
# COMPACT_ATOMS: atom_id res chain seq x y z
N TYR A 1 7.30 -20.05 23.98
CA TYR A 1 6.77 -19.65 22.66
C TYR A 1 7.59 -18.49 22.11
N THR A 2 7.63 -17.35 22.78
CA THR A 2 8.35 -16.14 22.32
C THR A 2 9.87 -16.32 22.16
N ASP A 3 10.47 -17.29 22.83
CA ASP A 3 11.90 -17.61 22.64
C ASP A 3 12.19 -18.23 21.26
N LEU A 4 11.16 -18.82 20.63
CA LEU A 4 11.24 -19.40 19.29
C LEU A 4 10.74 -18.47 18.19
N THR A 5 9.73 -17.64 18.48
CA THR A 5 9.04 -16.82 17.49
C THR A 5 9.41 -15.34 17.53
N GLY A 6 10.19 -14.94 18.53
CA GLY A 6 10.41 -13.54 18.84
C GLY A 6 9.22 -12.90 19.58
N LYS A 7 9.42 -11.71 20.07
CA LYS A 7 8.38 -10.89 20.72
C LYS A 7 7.61 -10.11 19.65
N SER A 8 6.33 -9.86 19.91
CA SER A 8 5.53 -8.95 19.07
C SER A 8 6.13 -7.54 19.05
N ALA A 9 6.01 -6.87 17.92
CA ALA A 9 6.38 -5.47 17.82
C ALA A 9 5.56 -4.61 18.79
N MET A 10 6.20 -3.58 19.34
CA MET A 10 5.51 -2.62 20.20
C MET A 10 4.71 -1.66 19.31
N LEU A 11 3.39 -1.76 19.36
CA LEU A 11 2.49 -0.89 18.60
C LEU A 11 2.56 0.58 19.09
N PRO A 12 2.30 1.56 18.20
CA PRO A 12 2.04 2.93 18.63
C PRO A 12 0.72 3.00 19.41
N ARG A 13 0.57 4.01 20.27
CA ARG A 13 -0.65 4.15 21.09
C ARG A 13 -1.92 4.29 20.28
N THR A 14 -1.85 4.96 19.13
CA THR A 14 -2.96 5.13 18.18
C THR A 14 -3.51 3.81 17.65
N ALA A 15 -2.66 2.78 17.54
CA ALA A 15 -3.09 1.44 17.12
C ALA A 15 -3.90 0.67 18.18
N LEU A 16 -3.98 1.17 19.39
CA LEU A 16 -4.78 0.59 20.49
C LEU A 16 -6.18 1.20 20.60
N GLY A 17 -6.46 2.25 19.84
CA GLY A 17 -7.72 2.95 19.81
C GLY A 17 -8.62 2.54 18.65
N TYR A 18 -9.64 3.36 18.36
CA TYR A 18 -10.53 3.12 17.24
C TYR A 18 -9.91 3.57 15.92
N LEU A 19 -9.86 2.65 14.97
CA LEU A 19 -9.36 2.88 13.62
C LEU A 19 -10.54 2.82 12.66
N GLY A 20 -11.02 3.99 12.23
CA GLY A 20 -12.11 4.11 11.27
C GLY A 20 -11.67 3.72 9.86
N SER A 21 -12.59 3.19 9.07
CA SER A 21 -12.37 2.94 7.64
C SER A 21 -13.67 3.12 6.88
N SER A 22 -13.59 3.70 5.70
CA SER A 22 -14.73 3.81 4.80
C SER A 22 -14.24 3.93 3.35
N MET A 23 -14.91 3.24 2.44
CA MET A 23 -14.72 3.45 1.02
C MET A 23 -15.44 4.71 0.52
N TYR A 24 -16.47 5.15 1.23
CA TYR A 24 -17.30 6.29 0.81
C TYR A 24 -16.49 7.58 0.63
N TYR A 25 -15.76 8.00 1.67
CA TYR A 25 -15.04 9.28 1.66
C TYR A 25 -13.94 9.36 0.58
N PRO A 26 -13.04 8.37 0.42
CA PRO A 26 -12.01 8.42 -0.63
C PRO A 26 -12.55 8.28 -2.05
N GLU A 27 -13.83 7.91 -2.21
CA GLU A 27 -14.47 7.68 -3.53
C GLU A 27 -15.47 8.78 -3.92
N LEU A 28 -15.62 9.82 -3.13
CA LEU A 28 -16.34 11.03 -3.54
C LEU A 28 -15.76 11.57 -4.85
N GLU A 29 -16.53 12.35 -5.57
CA GLU A 29 -16.10 12.91 -6.86
C GLU A 29 -14.89 13.84 -6.71
N ALA A 30 -14.89 14.67 -5.66
CA ALA A 30 -13.83 15.63 -5.34
C ALA A 30 -13.75 15.87 -3.83
N ASP A 31 -12.72 16.60 -3.37
CA ASP A 31 -12.60 17.14 -2.01
C ASP A 31 -12.73 16.08 -0.90
N CYS A 32 -12.19 14.87 -1.19
CA CYS A 32 -12.21 13.76 -0.24
C CYS A 32 -11.41 14.05 1.02
N ASP A 33 -10.32 14.79 0.90
CA ASP A 33 -9.50 15.28 1.99
C ASP A 33 -10.31 16.13 2.97
N ASP A 34 -11.03 17.13 2.46
CA ASP A 34 -11.89 18.02 3.26
C ASP A 34 -13.01 17.22 3.95
N ALA A 35 -13.67 16.31 3.22
CA ALA A 35 -14.74 15.48 3.76
C ALA A 35 -14.29 14.55 4.90
N ILE A 36 -13.07 13.98 4.80
CA ILE A 36 -12.51 13.14 5.87
C ILE A 36 -12.15 14.00 7.09
N VAL A 37 -11.59 15.18 6.88
CA VAL A 37 -11.28 16.12 7.95
C VAL A 37 -12.54 16.54 8.69
N GLU A 38 -13.61 16.89 7.97
CA GLU A 38 -14.91 17.24 8.54
C GLU A 38 -15.52 16.08 9.34
N PHE A 39 -15.42 14.84 8.84
CA PHE A 39 -15.83 13.65 9.57
C PHE A 39 -15.10 13.52 10.92
N ILE A 40 -13.79 13.73 10.94
CA ILE A 40 -13.00 13.67 12.18
C ILE A 40 -13.40 14.80 13.13
N ASP A 41 -13.62 16.00 12.63
CA ASP A 41 -14.07 17.14 13.47
C ASP A 41 -15.45 16.86 14.07
N THR A 42 -16.39 16.32 13.29
CA THR A 42 -17.71 15.90 13.78
C THR A 42 -17.60 14.84 14.89
N THR A 43 -16.73 13.83 14.72
CA THR A 43 -16.54 12.82 15.78
C THR A 43 -16.02 13.43 17.08
N LYS A 44 -15.15 14.44 16.99
CA LYS A 44 -14.64 15.16 18.17
C LYS A 44 -15.72 15.99 18.86
N GLU A 45 -16.55 16.70 18.10
CA GLU A 45 -17.70 17.45 18.64
C GLU A 45 -18.67 16.53 19.37
N GLU A 46 -18.95 15.37 18.81
CA GLU A 46 -19.80 14.33 19.41
C GLU A 46 -19.10 13.52 20.51
N ARG A 47 -17.84 13.81 20.83
CA ARG A 47 -17.02 13.12 21.83
C ARG A 47 -16.82 11.64 21.56
N ILE A 48 -16.76 11.27 20.30
CA ILE A 48 -16.44 9.91 19.83
C ILE A 48 -14.93 9.84 19.56
N PRO A 49 -14.17 9.05 20.33
CA PRO A 49 -12.73 8.94 20.11
C PRO A 49 -12.42 8.20 18.81
N VAL A 50 -11.56 8.79 17.98
CA VAL A 50 -10.99 8.18 16.76
C VAL A 50 -9.49 8.40 16.77
N ASP A 51 -8.71 7.34 16.68
CA ASP A 51 -7.25 7.37 16.77
C ASP A 51 -6.59 7.16 15.40
N GLY A 52 -7.28 6.55 14.45
CA GLY A 52 -6.77 6.32 13.12
C GLY A 52 -7.84 6.29 12.05
N PHE A 53 -7.43 6.53 10.81
CA PHE A 53 -8.27 6.41 9.62
C PHE A 53 -7.55 5.56 8.56
N GLN A 54 -8.12 4.39 8.25
CA GLN A 54 -7.63 3.53 7.18
C GLN A 54 -8.13 4.06 5.84
N LEU A 55 -7.23 4.65 5.06
CA LEU A 55 -7.56 5.31 3.80
C LEU A 55 -7.64 4.29 2.67
N SER A 56 -8.85 3.95 2.26
CA SER A 56 -9.13 3.06 1.12
C SER A 56 -8.55 3.60 -0.19
N SER A 57 -8.29 2.69 -1.14
CA SER A 57 -7.59 2.95 -2.40
C SER A 57 -8.26 3.92 -3.38
N GLY A 58 -9.39 4.53 -3.03
CA GLY A 58 -10.01 5.60 -3.79
C GLY A 58 -9.13 6.85 -3.95
N TYR A 59 -8.15 7.04 -3.07
CA TYR A 59 -7.20 8.16 -3.13
C TYR A 59 -6.22 8.07 -4.31
N CYS A 60 -5.83 6.83 -4.70
CA CYS A 60 -4.81 6.57 -5.72
C CYS A 60 -5.44 6.21 -7.08
N THR A 61 -6.38 7.03 -7.53
CA THR A 61 -7.08 6.78 -8.78
C THR A 61 -6.60 7.68 -9.92
N VAL A 62 -6.63 7.14 -11.14
CA VAL A 62 -6.37 7.84 -12.40
C VAL A 62 -7.60 7.77 -13.29
N GLU A 63 -7.93 8.86 -13.96
CA GLU A 63 -8.97 8.88 -14.98
C GLU A 63 -8.42 8.30 -16.29
N THR A 64 -9.18 7.43 -16.92
CA THR A 64 -8.84 6.79 -18.20
C THR A 64 -10.07 6.79 -19.12
N ASP A 65 -9.87 6.47 -20.40
CA ASP A 65 -10.95 6.24 -21.38
C ASP A 65 -11.90 5.09 -20.98
N LYS A 66 -11.43 4.19 -20.08
CA LYS A 66 -12.18 3.05 -19.52
C LYS A 66 -12.67 3.30 -18.09
N GLY A 67 -12.81 4.57 -17.70
CA GLY A 67 -13.24 5.00 -16.39
C GLY A 67 -12.09 5.14 -15.36
N ILE A 68 -12.47 5.38 -14.13
CA ILE A 68 -11.51 5.60 -13.03
C ILE A 68 -10.86 4.28 -12.62
N LYS A 69 -9.53 4.26 -12.55
CA LYS A 69 -8.72 3.08 -12.20
C LYS A 69 -7.83 3.36 -10.99
N ARG A 70 -7.66 2.37 -10.11
CA ARG A 70 -6.78 2.45 -8.95
C ARG A 70 -5.35 2.14 -9.35
N CYS A 71 -4.45 3.10 -9.14
CA CYS A 71 -3.03 3.00 -9.45
C CYS A 71 -2.21 3.36 -8.21
N VAL A 72 -1.69 2.36 -7.52
CA VAL A 72 -0.84 2.57 -6.33
C VAL A 72 0.30 3.55 -6.62
N PHE A 73 0.74 4.30 -5.60
CA PHE A 73 1.77 5.35 -5.75
C PHE A 73 1.38 6.51 -6.66
N THR A 74 0.08 6.74 -6.83
CA THR A 74 -0.46 7.97 -7.42
C THR A 74 -1.39 8.66 -6.42
N TRP A 75 -1.72 9.90 -6.69
CA TRP A 75 -2.71 10.66 -5.92
C TRP A 75 -3.66 11.36 -6.87
N ASN A 76 -4.95 11.12 -6.72
CA ASN A 76 -5.98 11.86 -7.44
C ASN A 76 -6.11 13.27 -6.85
N LYS A 77 -5.55 14.26 -7.53
CA LYS A 77 -5.49 15.65 -7.06
C LYS A 77 -6.85 16.37 -7.02
N LYS A 78 -7.86 15.85 -7.69
CA LYS A 78 -9.24 16.32 -7.56
C LYS A 78 -9.85 15.90 -6.22
N ARG A 79 -9.43 14.72 -5.72
CA ARG A 79 -9.89 14.13 -4.46
C ARG A 79 -9.05 14.54 -3.26
N PHE A 80 -7.75 14.64 -3.45
CA PHE A 80 -6.76 15.01 -2.45
C PHE A 80 -5.87 16.10 -3.04
N LYS A 81 -6.21 17.35 -2.83
CA LYS A 81 -5.55 18.53 -3.44
C LYS A 81 -4.09 18.62 -3.04
N ASP A 82 -3.83 18.51 -1.75
CA ASP A 82 -2.50 18.46 -1.15
C ASP A 82 -2.43 17.33 -0.11
N PRO A 83 -1.93 16.15 -0.49
CA PRO A 83 -1.79 15.04 0.45
C PRO A 83 -0.92 15.36 1.67
N LYS A 84 0.12 16.19 1.53
CA LYS A 84 0.97 16.58 2.69
C LYS A 84 0.19 17.39 3.70
N ASP A 85 -0.61 18.33 3.22
CA ASP A 85 -1.50 19.12 4.08
C ASP A 85 -2.58 18.26 4.72
N PHE A 86 -3.20 17.36 3.98
CA PHE A 86 -4.15 16.39 4.52
C PHE A 86 -3.58 15.57 5.68
N PHE A 87 -2.39 14.96 5.48
CA PHE A 87 -1.74 14.21 6.55
C PHE A 87 -1.37 15.10 7.75
N ARG A 88 -0.93 16.34 7.51
CA ARG A 88 -0.68 17.32 8.57
C ARG A 88 -1.96 17.60 9.36
N GLN A 89 -3.05 17.92 8.69
CA GLN A 89 -4.34 18.21 9.33
C GLN A 89 -4.85 17.03 10.18
N MET A 90 -4.68 15.79 9.70
CA MET A 90 -5.06 14.59 10.45
C MET A 90 -4.18 14.42 11.69
N ARG A 91 -2.86 14.59 11.57
CA ARG A 91 -1.93 14.55 12.74
C ARG A 91 -2.25 15.62 13.77
N ASP A 92 -2.52 16.85 13.34
CA ASP A 92 -2.90 17.97 14.25
C ASP A 92 -4.16 17.64 15.05
N ARG A 93 -5.01 16.78 14.51
CA ARG A 93 -6.19 16.23 15.17
C ARG A 93 -5.92 14.96 16.02
N GLY A 94 -4.68 14.48 16.03
CA GLY A 94 -4.28 13.25 16.75
C GLY A 94 -4.68 11.96 16.05
N VAL A 95 -4.98 12.01 14.75
CA VAL A 95 -5.43 10.86 13.96
C VAL A 95 -4.32 10.40 13.01
N THR A 96 -3.97 9.12 13.08
CA THR A 96 -3.03 8.47 12.16
C THR A 96 -3.78 7.99 10.91
N VAL A 97 -3.25 8.27 9.72
CA VAL A 97 -3.82 7.78 8.46
C VAL A 97 -2.99 6.64 7.91
N SER A 98 -3.65 5.53 7.53
CA SER A 98 -3.03 4.34 6.95
C SER A 98 -3.48 4.20 5.49
N PRO A 99 -2.72 4.70 4.51
CA PRO A 99 -3.05 4.54 3.10
C PRO A 99 -2.97 3.08 2.66
N ASN A 100 -3.96 2.67 1.85
CA ASN A 100 -4.01 1.35 1.25
C ASN A 100 -2.97 1.22 0.13
N VAL A 101 -2.09 0.24 0.22
CA VAL A 101 -1.02 -0.05 -0.75
C VAL A 101 -1.14 -1.49 -1.23
N LYS A 102 -1.20 -1.69 -2.54
CA LYS A 102 -1.43 -2.98 -3.18
C LYS A 102 -0.31 -3.35 -4.16
N PRO A 103 0.14 -4.62 -4.21
CA PRO A 103 1.26 -5.05 -5.05
C PRO A 103 0.89 -5.38 -6.51
N GLY A 104 -0.37 -5.28 -6.88
CA GLY A 104 -0.82 -5.47 -8.25
C GLY A 104 -0.80 -4.15 -9.02
N ILE A 105 -0.21 -4.17 -10.20
CA ILE A 105 0.00 -3.00 -11.06
C ILE A 105 -0.80 -3.18 -12.34
N LEU A 106 -1.82 -2.35 -12.55
CA LEU A 106 -2.65 -2.40 -13.77
C LEU A 106 -1.82 -2.14 -15.03
N LEU A 107 -2.19 -2.74 -16.16
CA LEU A 107 -1.52 -2.51 -17.45
C LEU A 107 -1.63 -1.05 -17.93
N ILE A 108 -2.53 -0.27 -17.36
CA ILE A 108 -2.67 1.18 -17.67
C ILE A 108 -1.92 2.06 -16.65
N HIS A 109 -1.18 1.48 -15.70
CA HIS A 109 -0.52 2.22 -14.66
C HIS A 109 0.56 3.17 -15.23
N PRO A 110 0.61 4.46 -14.83
CA PRO A 110 1.53 5.44 -15.43
C PRO A 110 3.02 5.09 -15.24
N LYS A 111 3.37 4.33 -14.19
CA LYS A 111 4.76 3.87 -13.93
C LYS A 111 5.04 2.44 -14.43
N LEU A 112 4.13 1.81 -15.18
CA LEU A 112 4.27 0.40 -15.58
C LEU A 112 5.57 0.12 -16.32
N GLU A 113 5.87 0.91 -17.35
CA GLU A 113 7.06 0.67 -18.20
C GLU A 113 8.38 0.87 -17.41
N GLU A 114 8.40 1.83 -16.48
CA GLU A 114 9.54 1.98 -15.56
C GLU A 114 9.73 0.74 -14.69
N MET A 115 8.66 0.24 -14.08
CA MET A 115 8.70 -0.96 -13.23
C MET A 115 9.08 -2.22 -14.03
N LYS A 116 8.61 -2.34 -15.27
CA LYS A 116 9.02 -3.42 -16.20
C LYS A 116 10.50 -3.35 -16.52
N ALA A 117 11.00 -2.17 -16.84
CA ALA A 117 12.43 -1.97 -17.17
C ALA A 117 13.36 -2.35 -15.99
N LYS A 118 12.90 -2.17 -14.75
CA LYS A 118 13.59 -2.61 -13.53
C LYS A 118 13.41 -4.09 -13.22
N GLY A 119 12.57 -4.81 -13.97
CA GLY A 119 12.29 -6.23 -13.77
C GLY A 119 11.66 -6.55 -12.43
N MET A 120 10.68 -5.72 -12.00
CA MET A 120 10.05 -5.82 -10.68
C MET A 120 8.97 -6.90 -10.57
N PHE A 121 8.55 -7.51 -11.69
CA PHE A 121 7.37 -8.38 -11.70
C PHE A 121 7.74 -9.87 -11.72
N VAL A 122 6.82 -10.70 -11.18
CA VAL A 122 6.86 -12.14 -11.40
C VAL A 122 6.80 -12.42 -12.91
N LYS A 123 7.50 -13.44 -13.36
CA LYS A 123 7.54 -13.84 -14.78
C LYS A 123 6.43 -14.83 -15.08
N ALA A 124 5.96 -14.84 -16.32
CA ALA A 124 5.06 -15.88 -16.80
C ALA A 124 5.70 -17.26 -16.66
N SER A 125 4.86 -18.31 -16.62
CA SER A 125 5.32 -19.68 -16.45
C SER A 125 6.15 -20.19 -17.65
N ASP A 126 5.88 -19.67 -18.84
CA ASP A 126 6.37 -20.14 -20.14
C ASP A 126 7.28 -19.15 -20.89
N SER A 127 7.52 -17.95 -20.33
CA SER A 127 8.34 -16.92 -20.97
C SER A 127 9.09 -16.06 -19.95
N GLU A 128 10.02 -15.23 -20.43
CA GLU A 128 10.73 -14.24 -19.59
C GLU A 128 9.94 -12.95 -19.37
N GLU A 129 8.79 -12.80 -20.05
CA GLU A 129 7.91 -11.64 -19.89
C GLU A 129 7.19 -11.68 -18.53
N PRO A 130 6.78 -10.51 -18.00
CA PRO A 130 5.96 -10.46 -16.79
C PRO A 130 4.64 -11.24 -16.92
N GLY A 131 4.31 -12.00 -15.91
CA GLY A 131 3.03 -12.69 -15.82
C GLY A 131 1.87 -11.69 -15.64
N VAL A 132 0.83 -11.84 -16.45
CA VAL A 132 -0.38 -11.01 -16.37
C VAL A 132 -1.49 -11.81 -15.71
N GLY A 133 -2.12 -11.22 -14.72
CA GLY A 133 -3.23 -11.81 -13.99
C GLY A 133 -4.45 -10.89 -13.93
N THR A 134 -5.44 -11.29 -13.15
CA THR A 134 -6.64 -10.50 -12.88
C THR A 134 -6.40 -9.60 -11.68
N TRP A 135 -6.69 -8.30 -11.84
CA TRP A 135 -6.55 -7.32 -10.78
C TRP A 135 -7.82 -6.47 -10.63
N TRP A 136 -7.92 -5.73 -9.54
CA TRP A 136 -9.02 -4.80 -9.32
C TRP A 136 -9.04 -3.70 -10.40
N GLY A 137 -10.03 -3.75 -11.26
CA GLY A 137 -10.18 -2.77 -12.35
C GLY A 137 -9.63 -3.20 -13.71
N GLY A 138 -9.05 -4.40 -13.85
CA GLY A 138 -8.58 -4.94 -15.13
C GLY A 138 -7.38 -5.87 -15.01
N PRO A 139 -6.73 -6.21 -16.11
CA PRO A 139 -5.51 -7.01 -16.09
C PRO A 139 -4.36 -6.24 -15.46
N GLY A 140 -3.49 -6.97 -14.74
CA GLY A 140 -2.34 -6.39 -14.04
C GLY A 140 -1.16 -7.35 -13.92
N MET A 141 -0.01 -6.79 -13.55
CA MET A 141 1.22 -7.50 -13.22
C MET A 141 1.45 -7.44 -11.71
N PHE A 142 2.16 -8.42 -11.17
CA PHE A 142 2.33 -8.58 -9.72
C PHE A 142 3.81 -8.48 -9.35
N VAL A 143 4.10 -7.69 -8.33
CA VAL A 143 5.47 -7.39 -7.88
C VAL A 143 6.12 -8.65 -7.29
N ASP A 144 7.35 -8.94 -7.68
CA ASP A 144 8.15 -10.04 -7.13
C ASP A 144 8.99 -9.58 -5.94
N PHE A 145 8.44 -9.63 -4.74
CA PHE A 145 9.16 -9.26 -3.51
C PHE A 145 10.27 -10.25 -3.12
N THR A 146 10.36 -11.41 -3.78
CA THR A 146 11.45 -12.36 -3.52
C THR A 146 12.79 -11.93 -4.12
N LYS A 147 12.80 -10.88 -4.94
CA LYS A 147 13.99 -10.30 -5.57
C LYS A 147 14.49 -9.09 -4.78
N ALA A 148 15.77 -9.08 -4.39
CA ALA A 148 16.34 -8.01 -3.57
C ALA A 148 16.21 -6.61 -4.20
N SER A 149 16.55 -6.48 -5.50
CA SER A 149 16.43 -5.18 -6.18
C SER A 149 15.00 -4.67 -6.25
N THR A 150 14.01 -5.56 -6.38
CA THR A 150 12.60 -5.19 -6.37
C THR A 150 12.17 -4.63 -5.00
N ARG A 151 12.67 -5.19 -3.91
CA ARG A 151 12.40 -4.69 -2.56
C ARG A 151 12.91 -3.26 -2.38
N GLU A 152 14.13 -2.96 -2.85
CA GLU A 152 14.69 -1.61 -2.78
C GLU A 152 13.90 -0.62 -3.65
N ASP A 153 13.55 -1.00 -4.88
CA ASP A 153 12.73 -0.16 -5.76
C ASP A 153 11.33 0.11 -5.16
N TRP A 154 10.70 -0.92 -4.57
CA TRP A 154 9.40 -0.76 -3.90
C TRP A 154 9.49 0.14 -2.67
N LYS A 155 10.53 -0.04 -1.87
CA LYS A 155 10.82 0.80 -0.70
C LYS A 155 10.97 2.27 -1.10
N ALA A 156 11.70 2.55 -2.17
CA ALA A 156 11.86 3.90 -2.70
C ALA A 156 10.53 4.51 -3.15
N LEU A 157 9.70 3.75 -3.89
CA LEU A 157 8.37 4.19 -4.31
C LEU A 157 7.44 4.46 -3.12
N LEU A 158 7.48 3.62 -2.09
CA LEU A 158 6.68 3.79 -0.88
C LEU A 158 7.10 5.06 -0.12
N LYS A 159 8.41 5.30 0.04
CA LYS A 159 8.94 6.50 0.68
C LYS A 159 8.49 7.76 -0.05
N GLU A 160 8.76 7.84 -1.35
CA GLU A 160 8.46 9.01 -2.19
C GLU A 160 6.96 9.33 -2.24
N ASN A 161 6.11 8.30 -2.39
CA ASN A 161 4.70 8.53 -2.74
C ASN A 161 3.72 8.38 -1.56
N VAL A 162 4.20 7.95 -0.39
CA VAL A 162 3.37 7.74 0.81
C VAL A 162 4.00 8.31 2.06
N LEU A 163 5.19 7.85 2.45
CA LEU A 163 5.76 8.16 3.77
C LEU A 163 6.19 9.63 3.88
N GLU A 164 6.77 10.21 2.82
CA GLU A 164 7.20 11.61 2.78
C GLU A 164 6.03 12.62 2.86
N TYR A 165 4.81 12.15 2.71
CA TYR A 165 3.63 12.96 2.99
C TYR A 165 3.32 13.07 4.48
N GLY A 166 3.95 12.23 5.30
CA GLY A 166 3.97 12.39 6.76
C GLY A 166 3.14 11.36 7.51
N THR A 167 3.09 10.12 7.04
CA THR A 167 2.53 8.99 7.81
C THR A 167 3.57 7.91 8.06
N SER A 168 3.55 7.33 9.25
CA SER A 168 4.29 6.12 9.65
C SER A 168 3.38 4.89 9.73
N SER A 169 2.27 4.94 9.03
CA SER A 169 1.28 3.87 9.01
C SER A 169 0.90 3.53 7.58
N VAL A 170 0.79 2.23 7.28
CA VAL A 170 0.48 1.72 5.94
C VAL A 170 -0.47 0.53 6.05
N TRP A 171 -1.45 0.48 5.17
CA TRP A 171 -2.30 -0.67 4.98
C TRP A 171 -1.86 -1.45 3.73
N ASN A 172 -1.09 -2.54 3.94
CA ASN A 172 -0.73 -3.49 2.89
C ASN A 172 -1.93 -4.39 2.59
N ASP A 173 -2.45 -4.32 1.39
CA ASP A 173 -3.70 -4.99 1.03
C ASP A 173 -3.54 -5.84 -0.24
N ASN A 174 -4.27 -6.96 -0.31
CA ASN A 174 -4.22 -7.93 -1.40
C ASN A 174 -2.79 -8.41 -1.75
N CYS A 175 -1.97 -8.57 -0.73
CA CYS A 175 -0.59 -9.03 -0.84
C CYS A 175 -0.43 -10.56 -0.68
N GLU A 176 -1.53 -11.29 -0.58
CA GLU A 176 -1.60 -12.74 -0.52
C GLU A 176 -1.38 -13.43 -1.87
N TYR A 177 -1.54 -12.74 -3.00
CA TYR A 177 -1.38 -13.23 -4.38
C TYR A 177 -2.33 -14.38 -4.75
N ASP A 178 -3.37 -14.60 -3.97
CA ASP A 178 -4.25 -15.73 -4.16
C ASP A 178 -5.25 -15.50 -5.30
N SER A 179 -5.35 -16.46 -6.22
CA SER A 179 -6.29 -16.46 -7.36
C SER A 179 -6.17 -15.27 -8.33
N MET A 180 -5.18 -14.39 -8.17
CA MET A 180 -5.03 -13.16 -8.98
C MET A 180 -4.01 -13.34 -10.11
N VAL A 181 -2.99 -14.14 -9.90
CA VAL A 181 -1.96 -14.50 -10.88
C VAL A 181 -1.79 -16.01 -10.92
N ASP A 182 -1.37 -16.55 -12.06
CA ASP A 182 -1.16 -17.98 -12.22
C ASP A 182 -0.13 -18.48 -11.18
N LYS A 183 -0.49 -19.55 -10.47
CA LYS A 183 0.36 -20.20 -9.46
C LYS A 183 1.70 -20.70 -10.01
N ASP A 184 1.78 -20.97 -11.31
CA ASP A 184 2.99 -21.44 -11.99
C ASP A 184 3.86 -20.27 -12.51
N CYS A 185 3.42 -19.00 -12.36
CA CYS A 185 4.27 -17.84 -12.58
C CYS A 185 5.52 -17.90 -11.72
N ARG A 186 6.66 -17.49 -12.30
CA ARG A 186 7.99 -17.69 -11.72
C ARG A 186 8.44 -16.47 -10.92
N CYS A 187 8.99 -16.75 -9.74
CA CYS A 187 9.64 -15.79 -8.86
C CYS A 187 11.15 -15.95 -8.89
N ASP A 188 11.87 -14.87 -8.63
CA ASP A 188 13.34 -14.86 -8.59
C ASP A 188 13.90 -15.69 -7.41
N PHE A 189 13.31 -15.50 -6.23
CA PHE A 189 13.72 -16.14 -4.97
C PHE A 189 15.24 -16.09 -4.74
N GLU A 190 15.80 -14.87 -4.78
CA GLU A 190 17.23 -14.58 -4.62
C GLU A 190 18.09 -15.41 -5.60
N GLY A 191 17.64 -15.51 -6.85
CA GLY A 191 18.31 -16.27 -7.91
C GLY A 191 18.15 -17.81 -7.82
N LYS A 192 17.43 -18.32 -6.81
CA LYS A 192 17.17 -19.78 -6.67
C LYS A 192 16.01 -20.24 -7.53
N GLY A 193 15.13 -19.33 -7.90
CA GLY A 193 13.91 -19.64 -8.61
C GLY A 193 12.83 -20.27 -7.72
N GLY A 194 11.59 -20.12 -8.14
CA GLY A 194 10.41 -20.68 -7.48
C GLY A 194 9.15 -20.27 -8.22
N THR A 195 7.99 -20.70 -7.74
CA THR A 195 6.70 -20.31 -8.31
C THR A 195 5.84 -19.57 -7.30
N ILE A 196 4.84 -18.83 -7.79
CA ILE A 196 3.85 -18.20 -6.93
C ILE A 196 3.17 -19.23 -6.02
N GLY A 197 2.84 -20.42 -6.54
CA GLY A 197 2.25 -21.49 -5.75
C GLY A 197 3.09 -21.92 -4.55
N GLN A 198 4.42 -21.84 -4.66
CA GLN A 198 5.34 -22.15 -3.58
C GLN A 198 5.59 -20.98 -2.62
N LEU A 199 5.58 -19.75 -3.12
CA LEU A 199 6.12 -18.58 -2.42
C LEU A 199 5.04 -17.55 -1.99
N LYS A 200 3.79 -17.65 -2.47
CA LYS A 200 2.74 -16.67 -2.15
C LYS A 200 2.54 -16.44 -0.65
N SER A 201 2.70 -17.50 0.16
CA SER A 201 2.52 -17.42 1.61
C SER A 201 3.52 -16.51 2.33
N VAL A 202 4.67 -16.22 1.70
CA VAL A 202 5.69 -15.33 2.28
C VAL A 202 5.65 -13.93 1.71
N MET A 203 4.93 -13.69 0.61
CA MET A 203 4.87 -12.38 -0.06
C MET A 203 4.35 -11.27 0.86
N SER A 204 3.28 -11.54 1.61
CA SER A 204 2.72 -10.60 2.59
C SER A 204 3.72 -10.24 3.68
N ASN A 205 4.44 -11.24 4.22
CA ASN A 205 5.46 -11.01 5.25
C ASN A 205 6.61 -10.17 4.71
N ILE A 206 7.08 -10.46 3.49
CA ILE A 206 8.16 -9.69 2.86
C ILE A 206 7.69 -8.25 2.61
N MET A 207 6.47 -8.04 2.10
CA MET A 207 5.93 -6.70 1.88
C MET A 207 5.79 -5.91 3.19
N CYS A 208 5.34 -6.54 4.27
CA CYS A 208 5.28 -5.91 5.59
C CYS A 208 6.68 -5.56 6.11
N HIS A 209 7.67 -6.42 5.91
CA HIS A 209 9.05 -6.15 6.32
C HIS A 209 9.66 -4.97 5.56
N ILE A 210 9.47 -4.90 4.24
CA ILE A 210 9.89 -3.74 3.42
C ILE A 210 9.23 -2.45 3.92
N THR A 211 7.95 -2.51 4.26
CA THR A 211 7.21 -1.35 4.78
C THR A 211 7.77 -0.90 6.13
N ASP A 212 8.11 -1.84 7.01
CA ASP A 212 8.73 -1.57 8.31
C ASP A 212 10.10 -0.90 8.15
N GLU A 213 10.96 -1.46 7.29
CA GLU A 213 12.26 -0.87 6.96
C GLU A 213 12.10 0.55 6.39
N ALA A 214 11.21 0.74 5.42
CA ALA A 214 10.96 2.04 4.82
C ALA A 214 10.53 3.10 5.85
N ILE A 215 9.68 2.73 6.80
CA ILE A 215 9.24 3.63 7.87
C ILE A 215 10.39 3.98 8.80
N HIS A 216 11.19 3.00 9.23
CA HIS A 216 12.35 3.26 10.09
C HIS A 216 13.46 4.08 9.42
N GLU A 217 13.64 3.92 8.10
CA GLU A 217 14.57 4.74 7.31
C GLU A 217 14.06 6.19 7.11
N THR A 218 12.74 6.41 7.17
CA THR A 218 12.13 7.73 6.95
C THR A 218 11.93 8.50 8.24
N PHE A 219 11.65 7.82 9.36
CA PHE A 219 11.29 8.42 10.63
C PHE A 219 12.12 7.87 11.77
N GLU A 220 12.89 8.71 12.42
CA GLU A 220 13.63 8.32 13.64
C GLU A 220 12.66 8.08 14.82
N ASN A 221 12.96 7.07 15.63
CA ASN A 221 12.26 6.76 16.89
C ASN A 221 10.74 6.59 16.76
N THR A 222 10.25 6.18 15.61
CA THR A 222 8.83 5.99 15.34
C THR A 222 8.48 4.50 15.40
N ARG A 223 7.33 4.19 15.99
CA ARG A 223 6.75 2.84 15.95
C ARG A 223 5.82 2.73 14.75
N PRO A 224 6.10 1.85 13.79
CA PRO A 224 5.23 1.62 12.66
C PRO A 224 3.87 1.06 13.07
N TYR A 225 2.83 1.41 12.30
CA TYR A 225 1.58 0.67 12.31
C TYR A 225 1.32 0.14 10.90
N ILE A 226 1.43 -1.18 10.73
CA ILE A 226 1.32 -1.88 9.45
C ILE A 226 0.17 -2.89 9.57
N VAL A 227 -0.79 -2.79 8.67
CA VAL A 227 -1.98 -3.65 8.61
C VAL A 227 -1.99 -4.44 7.33
#